data_d42d8d73057e8459804c582ff0b31097
#
_entry.id   d42d8d73057e8459804c582ff0b31097
#
_cell.length_a   1.000
_cell.length_b   1.000
_cell.length_c   1.000
_cell.angle_alpha   90.00
_cell.angle_beta   90.00
_cell.angle_gamma   90.00
#
_symmetry.space_group_name_H-M   'P 1'
#
loop_
_entity.id
_entity.type
_entity.pdbx_description
1 polymer ?
#
loop_
_entity_poly.entity_id
_entity_poly.type
_entity_poly.pdbx_seq_one_letter_code
_entity_poly.pdbx_strand_id
1 'polypeptide(L)'
;MAKIALAGSPGQGKTTSMIPFSSDKLGVHIKGVDPKTTVLIDVKNQGTFPGYDLEKKLSEGGNYMATKDSTKVAAAIKYIADNRPDIKVIWVDDMGYLMSFEQTANAKNKNHSVWVDLAYNHMNIYDALEYAMQKRKDLHFVSCYHTEIGKDGKLKLKTSGAMIDNTVTLDGLYNIILYTEVSKKPDGGVQYQFRTRNEGSSSCRSPLGMFENELMPNDMGLVLDAVNKYYNIK
;
A
#
# COMPACT_ATOMS: atom_id res chain seq x y z
N MET A 1 8.61 -12.10 -2.45
CA MET A 1 8.02 -10.75 -2.33
C MET A 1 6.54 -10.78 -2.67
N ALA A 2 5.69 -10.12 -1.89
CA ALA A 2 4.29 -9.89 -2.22
C ALA A 2 4.05 -8.41 -2.51
N LYS A 3 3.18 -8.13 -3.49
CA LYS A 3 2.64 -6.79 -3.78
C LYS A 3 1.22 -6.74 -3.23
N ILE A 4 1.00 -5.94 -2.20
CA ILE A 4 -0.24 -5.88 -1.45
C ILE A 4 -0.84 -4.48 -1.59
N ALA A 5 -2.08 -4.39 -2.04
CA ALA A 5 -2.85 -3.15 -2.00
C ALA A 5 -3.88 -3.21 -0.87
N LEU A 6 -3.94 -2.15 -0.06
CA LEU A 6 -5.02 -1.90 0.89
C LEU A 6 -5.97 -0.88 0.30
N ALA A 7 -7.19 -1.29 0.07
CA ALA A 7 -8.23 -0.47 -0.55
C ALA A 7 -9.34 -0.12 0.45
N GLY A 8 -9.81 1.13 0.43
CA GLY A 8 -10.93 1.53 1.27
C GLY A 8 -11.11 3.04 1.36
N SER A 9 -12.26 3.46 1.85
CA SER A 9 -12.59 4.86 2.06
C SER A 9 -11.73 5.52 3.15
N PRO A 10 -11.66 6.85 3.23
CA PRO A 10 -11.03 7.53 4.35
C PRO A 10 -11.60 7.07 5.70
N GLY A 11 -10.76 6.98 6.72
CA GLY A 11 -11.18 6.60 8.08
C GLY A 11 -11.45 5.11 8.30
N GLN A 12 -11.23 4.26 7.32
CA GLN A 12 -11.46 2.80 7.43
C GLN A 12 -10.25 2.00 7.93
N GLY A 13 -9.26 2.65 8.54
CA GLY A 13 -8.18 1.96 9.26
C GLY A 13 -7.00 1.48 8.40
N LYS A 14 -6.86 1.91 7.12
CA LYS A 14 -5.71 1.51 6.27
C LYS A 14 -4.37 1.80 6.94
N THR A 15 -4.11 3.06 7.25
CA THR A 15 -2.89 3.51 7.91
C THR A 15 -2.76 2.93 9.33
N THR A 16 -3.86 2.88 10.09
CA THR A 16 -3.89 2.35 11.46
C THR A 16 -3.45 0.89 11.50
N SER A 17 -3.82 0.07 10.51
CA SER A 17 -3.46 -1.36 10.46
C SER A 17 -1.96 -1.62 10.40
N MET A 18 -1.18 -0.63 9.99
CA MET A 18 0.27 -0.70 9.86
C MET A 18 1.00 -0.33 11.15
N ILE A 19 0.34 0.39 12.07
CA ILE A 19 0.96 0.95 13.26
C ILE A 19 0.78 -0.03 14.44
N PRO A 20 1.87 -0.53 15.04
CA PRO A 20 1.79 -1.33 16.26
C PRO A 20 1.10 -0.55 17.38
N PHE A 21 0.04 -1.11 17.91
CA PHE A 21 -0.73 -0.49 18.98
C PHE A 21 -1.35 -1.53 19.91
N SER A 22 -1.33 -1.27 21.21
CA SER A 22 -1.96 -2.14 22.20
C SER A 22 -2.58 -1.31 23.33
N SER A 23 -3.85 -1.57 23.59
CA SER A 23 -4.58 -0.94 24.69
C SER A 23 -5.67 -1.87 25.23
N ASP A 24 -5.46 -2.41 26.43
CA ASP A 24 -6.45 -3.24 27.12
C ASP A 24 -7.73 -2.45 27.42
N LYS A 25 -7.58 -1.16 27.76
CA LYS A 25 -8.71 -0.27 28.04
C LYS A 25 -9.64 -0.12 26.84
N LEU A 26 -9.10 -0.13 25.62
CA LEU A 26 -9.89 -0.03 24.39
C LEU A 26 -10.22 -1.38 23.78
N GLY A 27 -9.66 -2.47 24.33
CA GLY A 27 -9.79 -3.82 23.75
C GLY A 27 -9.24 -3.88 22.31
N VAL A 28 -8.17 -3.09 22.01
CA VAL A 28 -7.59 -3.00 20.68
C VAL A 28 -6.12 -3.39 20.74
N HIS A 29 -5.76 -4.41 19.98
CA HIS A 29 -4.39 -4.90 19.82
C HIS A 29 -4.10 -5.05 18.34
N ILE A 30 -3.16 -4.26 17.82
CA ILE A 30 -2.68 -4.29 16.44
C ILE A 30 -1.20 -4.64 16.48
N LYS A 31 -0.84 -5.77 15.88
CA LYS A 31 0.56 -6.16 15.72
C LYS A 31 1.28 -5.15 14.83
N GLY A 32 0.63 -4.76 13.74
CA GLY A 32 1.17 -3.83 12.76
C GLY A 32 2.47 -4.30 12.11
N VAL A 33 3.24 -3.37 11.56
CA VAL A 33 4.57 -3.63 11.00
C VAL A 33 5.65 -3.02 11.89
N ASP A 34 6.79 -3.71 12.02
CA ASP A 34 7.91 -3.20 12.80
C ASP A 34 8.58 -2.02 12.06
N PRO A 35 8.57 -0.80 12.62
CA PRO A 35 9.22 0.36 12.01
C PRO A 35 10.72 0.18 11.74
N LYS A 36 11.40 -0.68 12.50
CA LYS A 36 12.84 -0.96 12.30
C LYS A 36 13.13 -1.72 11.01
N THR A 37 12.15 -2.49 10.53
CA THR A 37 12.27 -3.30 9.31
C THR A 37 11.35 -2.80 8.19
N THR A 38 10.74 -1.63 8.37
CA THR A 38 9.83 -1.02 7.40
C THR A 38 10.32 0.35 6.98
N VAL A 39 10.31 0.62 5.68
CA VAL A 39 10.40 1.98 5.16
C VAL A 39 9.00 2.48 4.82
N LEU A 40 8.64 3.62 5.42
CA LEU A 40 7.42 4.35 5.08
C LEU A 40 7.71 5.43 4.04
N ILE A 41 6.98 5.39 2.94
CA ILE A 41 6.91 6.46 1.95
C ILE A 41 5.57 7.18 2.12
N ASP A 42 5.60 8.39 2.65
CA ASP A 42 4.43 9.21 2.95
C ASP A 42 4.16 10.18 1.78
N VAL A 43 3.15 9.88 0.99
CA VAL A 43 2.80 10.69 -0.19
C VAL A 43 2.17 12.02 0.18
N LYS A 44 1.42 12.08 1.28
CA LYS A 44 0.76 13.32 1.74
C LYS A 44 1.64 14.18 2.65
N ASN A 45 2.77 13.64 3.12
CA ASN A 45 3.64 14.31 4.09
C ASN A 45 2.90 14.66 5.39
N GLN A 46 2.24 13.67 5.97
CA GLN A 46 1.51 13.85 7.25
C GLN A 46 2.44 13.92 8.45
N GLY A 47 3.62 13.27 8.38
CA GLY A 47 4.71 13.43 9.32
C GLY A 47 4.48 12.92 10.74
N THR A 48 3.45 12.11 11.00
CA THR A 48 3.04 11.71 12.36
C THR A 48 2.92 10.19 12.51
N PHE A 49 4.02 9.49 12.22
CA PHE A 49 4.03 8.02 12.30
C PHE A 49 4.95 7.56 13.43
N PRO A 50 4.42 6.92 14.49
CA PRO A 50 5.24 6.44 15.60
C PRO A 50 6.33 5.46 15.14
N GLY A 51 7.56 5.68 15.55
CA GLY A 51 8.70 4.82 15.25
C GLY A 51 9.41 5.12 13.92
N TYR A 52 8.96 6.15 13.17
CA TYR A 52 9.60 6.58 11.93
C TYR A 52 10.38 7.87 12.15
N ASP A 53 11.64 7.89 11.67
CA ASP A 53 12.56 9.03 11.81
C ASP A 53 12.42 9.95 10.59
N LEU A 54 11.82 11.12 10.80
CA LEU A 54 11.49 12.08 9.74
C LEU A 54 12.70 12.84 9.20
N GLU A 55 13.82 12.83 9.90
CA GLU A 55 15.00 13.63 9.56
C GLU A 55 16.07 12.80 8.87
N LYS A 56 16.14 11.51 9.20
CA LYS A 56 17.20 10.63 8.75
C LYS A 56 16.94 10.11 7.32
N LYS A 57 17.90 10.31 6.42
CA LYS A 57 17.81 9.84 5.04
C LYS A 57 17.87 8.30 4.94
N LEU A 58 17.23 7.73 3.91
CA LEU A 58 17.28 6.28 3.66
C LEU A 58 18.72 5.78 3.50
N SER A 59 19.60 6.56 2.88
CA SER A 59 21.04 6.26 2.72
C SER A 59 21.83 6.25 4.02
N GLU A 60 21.31 6.84 5.07
CA GLU A 60 21.92 6.92 6.39
C GLU A 60 21.27 5.92 7.38
N GLY A 61 20.43 5.02 6.87
CA GLY A 61 19.69 4.05 7.67
C GLY A 61 18.34 4.57 8.17
N GLY A 62 17.81 5.66 7.61
CA GLY A 62 16.46 6.14 7.90
C GLY A 62 15.38 5.19 7.40
N ASN A 63 14.17 5.36 7.92
CA ASN A 63 13.01 4.51 7.62
C ASN A 63 11.78 5.31 7.17
N TYR A 64 11.94 6.59 6.86
CA TYR A 64 10.87 7.49 6.41
C TYR A 64 11.31 8.31 5.20
N MET A 65 10.38 8.53 4.26
CA MET A 65 10.57 9.43 3.13
C MET A 65 9.24 10.07 2.74
N ALA A 66 9.15 11.41 2.78
CA ALA A 66 8.02 12.12 2.23
C ALA A 66 8.28 12.48 0.76
N THR A 67 7.37 12.11 -0.16
CA THR A 67 7.49 12.50 -1.56
C THR A 67 6.17 12.44 -2.32
N LYS A 68 5.98 13.38 -3.25
CA LYS A 68 4.88 13.42 -4.23
C LYS A 68 5.35 13.10 -5.66
N ASP A 69 6.52 12.47 -5.79
CA ASP A 69 7.23 12.26 -7.04
C ASP A 69 7.40 10.75 -7.29
N SER A 70 6.76 10.23 -8.34
CA SER A 70 6.77 8.82 -8.72
C SER A 70 8.20 8.32 -9.00
N THR A 71 9.06 9.15 -9.57
CA THR A 71 10.44 8.76 -9.89
C THR A 71 11.27 8.53 -8.63
N LYS A 72 11.03 9.33 -7.58
CA LYS A 72 11.67 9.16 -6.27
C LYS A 72 11.18 7.90 -5.57
N VAL A 73 9.88 7.57 -5.68
CA VAL A 73 9.34 6.30 -5.15
C VAL A 73 10.02 5.11 -5.83
N ALA A 74 10.11 5.11 -7.17
CA ALA A 74 10.78 4.04 -7.92
C ALA A 74 12.26 3.92 -7.56
N ALA A 75 12.97 5.04 -7.42
CA ALA A 75 14.37 5.08 -7.01
C ALA A 75 14.56 4.53 -5.57
N ALA A 76 13.67 4.88 -4.64
CA ALA A 76 13.71 4.39 -3.27
C ALA A 76 13.52 2.87 -3.21
N ILE A 77 12.58 2.31 -3.98
CA ILE A 77 12.35 0.86 -4.06
C ILE A 77 13.63 0.13 -4.50
N LYS A 78 14.26 0.60 -5.60
CA LYS A 78 15.52 0.02 -6.10
C LYS A 78 16.64 0.14 -5.08
N TYR A 79 16.80 1.32 -4.47
CA TYR A 79 17.81 1.56 -3.44
C TYR A 79 17.65 0.61 -2.25
N ILE A 80 16.41 0.44 -1.75
CA ILE A 80 16.12 -0.45 -0.63
C ILE A 80 16.44 -1.90 -1.00
N ALA A 81 16.05 -2.34 -2.19
CA ALA A 81 16.33 -3.70 -2.67
C ALA A 81 17.82 -4.00 -2.72
N ASP A 82 18.65 -3.01 -3.10
CA ASP A 82 20.09 -3.16 -3.28
C ASP A 82 20.90 -2.99 -1.99
N ASN A 83 20.50 -2.05 -1.13
CA ASN A 83 21.37 -1.52 -0.06
C ASN A 83 20.81 -1.72 1.35
N ARG A 84 19.54 -2.12 1.53
CA ARG A 84 18.87 -2.20 2.83
C ARG A 84 18.33 -3.63 3.11
N PRO A 85 19.23 -4.60 3.37
CA PRO A 85 18.81 -5.98 3.69
C PRO A 85 18.04 -6.10 5.01
N ASP A 86 18.18 -5.11 5.87
CA ASP A 86 17.42 -4.94 7.13
C ASP A 86 15.94 -4.68 6.89
N ILE A 87 15.58 -4.04 5.77
CA ILE A 87 14.19 -3.70 5.44
C ILE A 87 13.46 -4.91 4.85
N LYS A 88 12.27 -5.21 5.39
CA LYS A 88 11.37 -6.29 4.96
C LYS A 88 10.08 -5.77 4.34
N VAL A 89 9.72 -4.54 4.64
CA VAL A 89 8.48 -3.92 4.13
C VAL A 89 8.77 -2.54 3.57
N ILE A 90 8.28 -2.27 2.37
CA ILE A 90 8.13 -0.92 1.83
C ILE A 90 6.64 -0.60 1.89
N TRP A 91 6.27 0.40 2.69
CA TRP A 91 4.90 0.87 2.83
C TRP A 91 4.75 2.23 2.19
N VAL A 92 3.89 2.33 1.15
CA VAL A 92 3.54 3.61 0.52
C VAL A 92 2.15 4.02 0.97
N ASP A 93 2.09 5.01 1.85
CA ASP A 93 0.80 5.52 2.32
C ASP A 93 0.21 6.48 1.30
N ASP A 94 -1.08 6.29 1.03
CA ASP A 94 -1.86 7.10 0.07
C ASP A 94 -1.30 7.11 -1.38
N MET A 95 -0.79 5.98 -1.86
CA MET A 95 -0.25 5.79 -3.22
C MET A 95 -1.16 6.35 -4.32
N GLY A 96 -2.49 6.24 -4.16
CA GLY A 96 -3.47 6.76 -5.12
C GLY A 96 -3.42 8.28 -5.32
N TYR A 97 -2.86 9.04 -4.39
CA TYR A 97 -2.71 10.49 -4.55
C TYR A 97 -1.46 10.90 -5.33
N LEU A 98 -0.49 10.01 -5.50
CA LEU A 98 0.79 10.34 -6.15
C LEU A 98 0.56 10.96 -7.54
N MET A 99 -0.20 10.27 -8.40
CA MET A 99 -0.57 10.80 -9.71
C MET A 99 -1.36 12.10 -9.64
N SER A 100 -2.32 12.19 -8.71
CA SER A 100 -3.15 13.41 -8.57
C SER A 100 -2.30 14.62 -8.23
N PHE A 101 -1.28 14.47 -7.38
CA PHE A 101 -0.36 15.55 -7.05
C PHE A 101 0.54 15.92 -8.22
N GLU A 102 1.07 14.94 -8.94
CA GLU A 102 1.88 15.19 -10.15
C GLU A 102 1.06 15.88 -11.25
N GLN A 103 -0.18 15.43 -11.49
CA GLN A 103 -1.10 16.07 -12.43
C GLN A 103 -1.41 17.51 -12.02
N THR A 104 -1.71 17.74 -10.73
CA THR A 104 -2.01 19.09 -10.23
C THR A 104 -0.80 20.02 -10.37
N ALA A 105 0.40 19.54 -10.06
CA ALA A 105 1.64 20.31 -10.24
C ALA A 105 1.89 20.72 -11.71
N ASN A 106 1.43 19.92 -12.65
CA ASN A 106 1.58 20.15 -14.10
C ASN A 106 0.32 20.69 -14.78
N ALA A 107 -0.73 21.06 -14.03
CA ALA A 107 -2.03 21.45 -14.61
C ALA A 107 -1.99 22.65 -15.58
N LYS A 108 -1.01 23.53 -15.44
CA LYS A 108 -0.79 24.69 -16.33
C LYS A 108 0.05 24.36 -17.58
N ASN A 109 0.66 23.17 -17.63
CA ASN A 109 1.46 22.76 -18.76
C ASN A 109 0.55 22.28 -19.89
N LYS A 110 0.61 22.94 -21.03
CA LYS A 110 -0.23 22.63 -22.22
C LYS A 110 0.41 21.55 -23.11
N ASN A 111 1.62 21.09 -22.81
CA ASN A 111 2.31 20.09 -23.61
C ASN A 111 1.73 18.69 -23.30
N HIS A 112 1.20 18.03 -24.32
CA HIS A 112 0.62 16.68 -24.19
C HIS A 112 1.65 15.63 -23.74
N SER A 113 2.94 15.81 -24.09
CA SER A 113 4.00 14.85 -23.69
C SER A 113 4.13 14.73 -22.18
N VAL A 114 3.86 15.80 -21.41
CA VAL A 114 3.94 15.79 -19.94
C VAL A 114 2.99 14.74 -19.33
N TRP A 115 1.81 14.58 -19.90
CA TRP A 115 0.83 13.59 -19.41
C TRP A 115 1.27 12.15 -19.68
N VAL A 116 1.96 11.95 -20.82
CA VAL A 116 2.58 10.65 -21.15
C VAL A 116 3.70 10.36 -20.16
N ASP A 117 4.57 11.34 -19.91
CA ASP A 117 5.70 11.22 -18.98
C ASP A 117 5.23 10.91 -17.55
N LEU A 118 4.15 11.55 -17.08
CA LEU A 118 3.57 11.26 -15.77
C LEU A 118 3.05 9.81 -15.65
N ALA A 119 2.35 9.34 -16.68
CA ALA A 119 1.88 7.97 -16.72
C ALA A 119 3.06 6.97 -16.73
N TYR A 120 4.08 7.25 -17.55
CA TYR A 120 5.31 6.46 -17.62
C TYR A 120 6.03 6.43 -16.27
N ASN A 121 6.23 7.58 -15.62
CA ASN A 121 6.88 7.68 -14.32
C ASN A 121 6.14 6.88 -13.24
N HIS A 122 4.81 6.89 -13.27
CA HIS A 122 4.01 6.08 -12.36
C HIS A 122 4.21 4.57 -12.63
N MET A 123 4.25 4.16 -13.90
CA MET A 123 4.50 2.76 -14.28
C MET A 123 5.91 2.30 -13.90
N ASN A 124 6.92 3.18 -13.90
CA ASN A 124 8.28 2.87 -13.44
C ASN A 124 8.35 2.39 -11.98
N ILE A 125 7.33 2.70 -11.16
CA ILE A 125 7.23 2.12 -9.81
C ILE A 125 7.06 0.61 -9.90
N TYR A 126 6.23 0.12 -10.82
CA TYR A 126 6.00 -1.32 -10.99
C TYR A 126 7.22 -2.03 -11.59
N ASP A 127 7.94 -1.38 -12.50
CA ASP A 127 9.23 -1.89 -13.00
C ASP A 127 10.25 -1.99 -11.87
N ALA A 128 10.28 -0.99 -10.98
CA ALA A 128 11.13 -1.03 -9.79
C ALA A 128 10.73 -2.15 -8.82
N LEU A 129 9.43 -2.45 -8.70
CA LEU A 129 8.96 -3.58 -7.90
C LEU A 129 9.34 -4.92 -8.53
N GLU A 130 9.28 -5.07 -9.85
CA GLU A 130 9.72 -6.27 -10.54
C GLU A 130 11.22 -6.50 -10.35
N TYR A 131 12.02 -5.45 -10.48
CA TYR A 131 13.44 -5.48 -10.15
C TYR A 131 13.69 -5.93 -8.71
N ALA A 132 12.98 -5.35 -7.74
CA ALA A 132 13.11 -5.72 -6.34
C ALA A 132 12.70 -7.19 -6.07
N MET A 133 11.66 -7.69 -6.75
CA MET A 133 11.20 -9.07 -6.64
C MET A 133 12.24 -10.08 -7.14
N GLN A 134 12.99 -9.74 -8.18
CA GLN A 134 14.06 -10.60 -8.68
C GLN A 134 15.21 -10.73 -7.67
N LYS A 135 15.50 -9.65 -6.93
CA LYS A 135 16.60 -9.59 -5.95
C LYS A 135 16.22 -10.08 -4.56
N ARG A 136 15.01 -9.78 -4.09
CA ARG A 136 14.61 -9.94 -2.69
C ARG A 136 13.25 -10.63 -2.57
N LYS A 137 13.26 -11.91 -2.20
CA LYS A 137 12.01 -12.65 -1.92
C LYS A 137 11.36 -12.27 -0.58
N ASP A 138 12.17 -11.77 0.34
CA ASP A 138 11.81 -11.40 1.72
C ASP A 138 11.36 -9.94 1.88
N LEU A 139 11.35 -9.17 0.80
CA LEU A 139 10.91 -7.77 0.78
C LEU A 139 9.47 -7.70 0.28
N HIS A 140 8.54 -7.16 1.09
CA HIS A 140 7.15 -6.97 0.71
C HIS A 140 6.87 -5.50 0.38
N PHE A 141 5.94 -5.29 -0.53
CA PHE A 141 5.44 -3.96 -0.89
C PHE A 141 3.98 -3.85 -0.48
N VAL A 142 3.66 -2.82 0.30
CA VAL A 142 2.30 -2.50 0.74
C VAL A 142 1.97 -1.08 0.31
N SER A 143 0.82 -0.87 -0.30
CA SER A 143 0.36 0.45 -0.72
C SER A 143 -1.10 0.68 -0.38
N CYS A 144 -1.43 1.90 0.07
CA CYS A 144 -2.77 2.30 0.43
C CYS A 144 -3.45 3.04 -0.72
N TYR A 145 -4.70 2.65 -1.01
CA TYR A 145 -5.53 3.27 -2.03
C TYR A 145 -6.91 3.66 -1.48
N HIS A 146 -7.46 4.72 -2.03
CA HIS A 146 -8.90 4.93 -1.98
C HIS A 146 -9.59 4.03 -3.01
N THR A 147 -10.89 3.87 -2.86
CA THR A 147 -11.71 3.09 -3.78
C THR A 147 -12.58 3.99 -4.65
N GLU A 148 -12.95 3.49 -5.81
CA GLU A 148 -13.98 4.05 -6.67
C GLU A 148 -14.86 2.95 -7.25
N ILE A 149 -16.05 3.30 -7.74
CA ILE A 149 -16.93 2.37 -8.42
C ILE A 149 -16.54 2.35 -9.91
N GLY A 150 -16.17 1.19 -10.41
CA GLY A 150 -15.88 0.97 -11.82
C GLY A 150 -17.13 1.05 -12.70
N LYS A 151 -16.94 1.05 -14.02
CA LYS A 151 -18.06 1.05 -14.99
C LYS A 151 -18.93 -0.19 -14.90
N ASP A 152 -18.40 -1.27 -14.37
CA ASP A 152 -19.07 -2.55 -14.11
C ASP A 152 -19.82 -2.58 -12.75
N GLY A 153 -19.87 -1.46 -12.03
CA GLY A 153 -20.52 -1.32 -10.72
C GLY A 153 -19.72 -1.89 -9.56
N LYS A 154 -18.49 -2.40 -9.79
CA LYS A 154 -17.66 -2.98 -8.75
C LYS A 154 -16.69 -1.96 -8.16
N LEU A 155 -16.35 -2.17 -6.88
CA LEU A 155 -15.26 -1.42 -6.24
C LEU A 155 -13.92 -1.82 -6.82
N LYS A 156 -13.12 -0.82 -7.20
CA LYS A 156 -11.73 -0.97 -7.66
C LYS A 156 -10.80 0.03 -6.97
N LEU A 157 -9.50 -0.14 -7.13
CA LEU A 157 -8.52 0.85 -6.70
C LEU A 157 -8.74 2.15 -7.47
N LYS A 158 -8.84 3.27 -6.73
CA LYS A 158 -9.00 4.58 -7.35
C LYS A 158 -7.71 5.00 -8.02
N THR A 159 -7.80 5.33 -9.29
CA THR A 159 -6.72 5.89 -10.09
C THR A 159 -6.99 7.36 -10.42
N SER A 160 -5.95 8.09 -10.80
CA SER A 160 -6.07 9.48 -11.24
C SER A 160 -5.50 9.59 -12.64
N GLY A 161 -6.35 9.33 -13.65
CA GLY A 161 -5.97 9.58 -15.03
C GLY A 161 -6.42 8.52 -16.02
N ALA A 162 -7.21 8.98 -16.99
CA ALA A 162 -7.74 8.16 -18.08
C ALA A 162 -6.64 7.40 -18.86
N MET A 163 -5.41 7.92 -18.91
CA MET A 163 -4.31 7.25 -19.62
C MET A 163 -3.91 5.94 -18.97
N ILE A 164 -3.83 5.88 -17.63
CA ILE A 164 -3.54 4.63 -16.93
C ILE A 164 -4.75 3.71 -17.01
N ASP A 165 -5.95 4.22 -16.71
CA ASP A 165 -7.18 3.43 -16.73
C ASP A 165 -7.47 2.76 -18.09
N ASN A 166 -7.08 3.40 -19.18
CA ASN A 166 -7.29 2.86 -20.53
C ASN A 166 -6.16 1.91 -20.98
N THR A 167 -5.00 1.96 -20.34
CA THR A 167 -3.80 1.21 -20.77
C THR A 167 -3.52 0.02 -19.85
N VAL A 168 -3.71 0.18 -18.55
CA VAL A 168 -3.38 -0.83 -17.53
C VAL A 168 -4.48 -0.90 -16.48
N THR A 169 -4.94 -2.10 -16.18
CA THR A 169 -5.78 -2.32 -15.01
C THR A 169 -4.87 -2.39 -13.78
N LEU A 170 -4.82 -1.31 -12.99
CA LEU A 170 -3.94 -1.19 -11.82
C LEU A 170 -4.10 -2.36 -10.84
N ASP A 171 -5.33 -2.78 -10.60
CA ASP A 171 -5.64 -3.95 -9.77
C ASP A 171 -4.88 -5.20 -10.27
N GLY A 172 -4.67 -5.34 -11.60
CA GLY A 172 -3.92 -6.44 -12.22
C GLY A 172 -2.46 -6.55 -11.77
N LEU A 173 -1.86 -5.48 -11.28
CA LEU A 173 -0.45 -5.42 -10.89
C LEU A 173 -0.17 -5.92 -9.47
N TYR A 174 -1.21 -6.18 -8.66
CA TYR A 174 -1.09 -6.66 -7.29
C TYR A 174 -1.40 -8.15 -7.17
N ASN A 175 -0.65 -8.87 -6.34
CA ASN A 175 -0.93 -10.26 -6.01
C ASN A 175 -2.07 -10.39 -4.98
N ILE A 176 -2.15 -9.41 -4.08
CA ILE A 176 -3.10 -9.36 -2.98
C ILE A 176 -3.73 -7.98 -2.97
N ILE A 177 -5.06 -7.93 -2.93
CA ILE A 177 -5.84 -6.71 -2.75
C ILE A 177 -6.82 -6.97 -1.61
N LEU A 178 -6.62 -6.27 -0.51
CA LEU A 178 -7.48 -6.34 0.66
C LEU A 178 -8.35 -5.09 0.74
N TYR A 179 -9.63 -5.28 1.01
CA TYR A 179 -10.56 -4.17 1.23
C TYR A 179 -10.81 -4.00 2.72
N THR A 180 -10.76 -2.75 3.18
CA THR A 180 -11.14 -2.43 4.55
C THR A 180 -12.66 -2.45 4.70
N GLU A 181 -13.15 -3.08 5.75
CA GLU A 181 -14.54 -3.09 6.15
C GLU A 181 -14.70 -2.56 7.56
N VAL A 182 -15.77 -1.80 7.76
CA VAL A 182 -16.15 -1.27 9.08
C VAL A 182 -17.58 -1.67 9.36
N SER A 183 -17.80 -2.39 10.43
CA SER A 183 -19.12 -2.86 10.87
C SER A 183 -19.39 -2.49 12.32
N LYS A 184 -20.67 -2.41 12.68
CA LYS A 184 -21.07 -2.24 14.08
C LYS A 184 -21.09 -3.60 14.76
N LYS A 185 -20.56 -3.67 15.97
CA LYS A 185 -20.69 -4.84 16.85
C LYS A 185 -22.06 -4.84 17.53
N PRO A 186 -22.55 -6.00 18.01
CA PRO A 186 -23.79 -6.10 18.76
C PRO A 186 -23.83 -5.24 20.03
N ASP A 187 -22.66 -5.00 20.64
CA ASP A 187 -22.49 -4.16 21.83
C ASP A 187 -22.43 -2.64 21.52
N GLY A 188 -22.65 -2.24 20.25
CA GLY A 188 -22.58 -0.85 19.78
C GLY A 188 -21.19 -0.38 19.42
N GLY A 189 -20.15 -1.19 19.64
CA GLY A 189 -18.78 -0.88 19.23
C GLY A 189 -18.58 -0.94 17.71
N VAL A 190 -17.40 -0.51 17.24
CA VAL A 190 -17.00 -0.56 15.84
C VAL A 190 -15.95 -1.63 15.65
N GLN A 191 -16.08 -2.40 14.58
CA GLN A 191 -15.12 -3.42 14.18
C GLN A 191 -14.50 -3.05 12.84
N TYR A 192 -13.17 -3.05 12.80
CA TYR A 192 -12.38 -2.86 11.58
C TYR A 192 -11.81 -4.20 11.14
N GLN A 193 -12.01 -4.55 9.87
CA GLN A 193 -11.59 -5.81 9.29
C GLN A 193 -11.02 -5.61 7.89
N PHE A 194 -10.28 -6.62 7.41
CA PHE A 194 -9.92 -6.77 6.00
C PHE A 194 -10.75 -7.88 5.39
N ARG A 195 -11.34 -7.60 4.23
CA ARG A 195 -11.87 -8.61 3.31
C ARG A 195 -10.72 -9.18 2.49
N THR A 196 -10.61 -10.49 2.46
CA THR A 196 -9.49 -11.23 1.83
C THR A 196 -9.87 -11.90 0.51
N ARG A 197 -11.17 -12.05 0.22
CA ARG A 197 -11.71 -12.72 -0.96
C ARG A 197 -12.77 -11.88 -1.66
N ASN A 198 -12.84 -12.06 -2.99
CA ASN A 198 -13.87 -11.42 -3.79
C ASN A 198 -15.20 -12.18 -3.64
N GLU A 199 -16.26 -11.44 -3.40
CA GLU A 199 -17.66 -11.90 -3.39
C GLU A 199 -18.48 -11.34 -4.57
N GLY A 200 -17.80 -10.85 -5.61
CA GLY A 200 -18.42 -10.30 -6.81
C GLY A 200 -18.59 -8.78 -6.81
N SER A 201 -18.41 -8.10 -5.67
CA SER A 201 -18.64 -6.65 -5.50
C SER A 201 -17.38 -5.79 -5.64
N SER A 202 -16.19 -6.40 -5.69
CA SER A 202 -14.92 -5.66 -5.69
C SER A 202 -13.81 -6.39 -6.44
N SER A 203 -12.66 -5.75 -6.60
CA SER A 203 -11.43 -6.39 -7.10
C SER A 203 -10.61 -7.09 -5.99
N CYS A 204 -11.20 -7.29 -4.81
CA CYS A 204 -10.57 -8.00 -3.71
C CYS A 204 -10.04 -9.38 -4.15
N ARG A 205 -8.80 -9.71 -3.78
CA ARG A 205 -8.22 -11.01 -4.10
C ARG A 205 -7.02 -11.37 -3.24
N SER A 206 -6.81 -12.65 -3.12
CA SER A 206 -5.61 -13.26 -2.55
C SER A 206 -5.38 -14.64 -3.17
N PRO A 207 -4.16 -15.19 -3.10
CA PRO A 207 -3.90 -16.57 -3.48
C PRO A 207 -4.79 -17.55 -2.71
N LEU A 208 -5.22 -18.61 -3.40
CA LEU A 208 -6.09 -19.64 -2.81
C LEU A 208 -5.41 -20.29 -1.60
N GLY A 209 -6.11 -20.31 -0.47
CA GLY A 209 -5.63 -20.92 0.77
C GLY A 209 -4.65 -20.07 1.59
N MET A 210 -4.32 -18.83 1.17
CA MET A 210 -3.45 -17.95 1.96
C MET A 210 -4.11 -17.48 3.25
N PHE A 211 -5.39 -17.13 3.20
CA PHE A 211 -6.18 -16.71 4.37
C PHE A 211 -7.28 -17.74 4.65
N GLU A 212 -7.42 -18.10 5.92
CA GLU A 212 -8.44 -19.07 6.36
C GLU A 212 -9.85 -18.49 6.24
N ASN A 213 -10.01 -17.25 6.66
CA ASN A 213 -11.30 -16.56 6.72
C ASN A 213 -11.43 -15.49 5.63
N GLU A 214 -12.66 -15.23 5.24
CA GLU A 214 -13.02 -14.16 4.31
C GLU A 214 -12.81 -12.77 4.90
N LEU A 215 -13.08 -12.64 6.21
CA LEU A 215 -12.80 -11.44 6.99
C LEU A 215 -11.75 -11.75 8.05
N MET A 216 -10.79 -10.85 8.22
CA MET A 216 -9.76 -10.95 9.24
C MET A 216 -9.59 -9.60 9.96
N PRO A 217 -8.97 -9.55 11.15
CA PRO A 217 -8.68 -8.29 11.82
C PRO A 217 -7.95 -7.30 10.92
N ASN A 218 -8.25 -6.01 11.06
CA ASN A 218 -7.56 -4.92 10.37
C ASN A 218 -6.15 -4.72 10.95
N ASP A 219 -5.25 -5.63 10.61
CA ASP A 219 -3.89 -5.73 11.15
C ASP A 219 -2.93 -6.25 10.08
N MET A 220 -2.05 -5.37 9.60
CA MET A 220 -1.10 -5.71 8.54
C MET A 220 -0.02 -6.71 9.02
N GLY A 221 0.30 -6.72 10.30
CA GLY A 221 1.23 -7.70 10.85
C GLY A 221 0.71 -9.14 10.70
N LEU A 222 -0.60 -9.36 10.93
CA LEU A 222 -1.23 -10.66 10.71
C LEU A 222 -1.29 -11.03 9.22
N VAL A 223 -1.51 -10.04 8.34
CA VAL A 223 -1.46 -10.24 6.87
C VAL A 223 -0.06 -10.70 6.45
N LEU A 224 0.99 -10.03 6.91
CA LEU A 224 2.37 -10.39 6.56
C LEU A 224 2.78 -11.76 7.13
N ASP A 225 2.30 -12.13 8.32
CA ASP A 225 2.51 -13.49 8.86
C ASP A 225 1.90 -14.55 7.93
N ALA A 226 0.66 -14.34 7.48
CA ALA A 226 0.00 -15.25 6.55
C ALA A 226 0.74 -15.33 5.20
N VAL A 227 1.20 -14.20 4.67
CA VAL A 227 1.99 -14.11 3.44
C VAL A 227 3.31 -14.87 3.59
N ASN A 228 4.05 -14.62 4.67
CA ASN A 228 5.33 -15.28 4.94
C ASN A 228 5.16 -16.80 5.09
N LYS A 229 4.14 -17.23 5.82
CA LYS A 229 3.78 -18.66 5.97
C LYS A 229 3.46 -19.30 4.62
N TYR A 230 2.63 -18.63 3.81
CA TYR A 230 2.19 -19.16 2.51
C TYR A 230 3.33 -19.32 1.51
N TYR A 231 4.27 -18.36 1.47
CA TYR A 231 5.42 -18.39 0.57
C TYR A 231 6.68 -19.00 1.17
N ASN A 232 6.63 -19.55 2.41
CA ASN A 232 7.78 -20.10 3.15
C ASN A 232 8.95 -19.10 3.24
N ILE A 233 8.64 -17.82 3.49
CA ILE A 233 9.63 -16.76 3.69
C ILE A 233 10.02 -16.76 5.18
N LYS A 234 11.33 -16.82 5.45
CA LYS A 234 11.91 -16.78 6.80
C LYS A 234 12.37 -15.39 7.17
#